data_bdddb284f22173d16057bfe5519d3775
#
_entry.id   bdddb284f22173d16057bfe5519d3775
#
_cell.length_a   1.000
_cell.length_b   1.000
_cell.length_c   1.000
_cell.angle_alpha   90.00
_cell.angle_beta   90.00
_cell.angle_gamma   90.00
#
_symmetry.space_group_name_H-M   'P 1'
#
loop_
_entity.id
_entity.type
_entity.pdbx_description
1 polymer ?
#
loop_
_entity_poly.entity_id
_entity_poly.type
_entity_poly.pdbx_seq_one_letter_code
_entity_poly.pdbx_strand_id
1 'polypeptide(L)'
;RGLPGGDKGRGLMTKRMPPGQIDAHVGDFVNDRLLDDEAVRNIIAWADAGAAKDGDTDPLAELTWPTSKWANGEPDLILDIPATTVPATGSGVFINTEVTIVMDEDRWLRGTQIVAGDRSALHHTVTPLDFPEEIGTRRGGLLGGSGNSDKASITAYVPGGTPDLNPPGVGGLVKAGSV
;
A
#
# COMPACT_ATOMS: atom_id res chain seq x y z
N ARG A 1 12.56 13.36 13.88
CA ARG A 1 12.38 14.47 14.84
C ARG A 1 11.33 14.05 15.83
N GLY A 2 11.71 13.87 17.13
CA GLY A 2 10.78 13.51 18.19
C GLY A 2 9.71 14.58 18.37
N LEU A 3 8.51 14.15 18.70
CA LEU A 3 7.41 15.04 19.09
C LEU A 3 7.82 15.89 20.31
N PRO A 4 7.38 17.15 20.43
CA PRO A 4 7.70 18.00 21.58
C PRO A 4 7.29 17.33 22.89
N GLY A 5 8.12 17.52 23.94
CA GLY A 5 7.91 16.91 25.26
C GLY A 5 6.51 17.16 25.80
N GLY A 6 5.80 16.12 26.16
CA GLY A 6 4.41 16.10 26.60
C GLY A 6 3.48 15.27 25.70
N ASP A 7 3.81 15.11 24.41
CA ASP A 7 2.99 14.34 23.45
C ASP A 7 3.61 12.99 23.07
N LYS A 8 4.76 12.62 23.63
CA LYS A 8 5.53 11.45 23.20
C LYS A 8 4.77 10.11 23.29
N GLY A 9 3.92 9.96 24.29
CA GLY A 9 3.08 8.78 24.45
C GLY A 9 1.63 8.96 23.98
N ARG A 10 1.21 10.18 23.69
CA ARG A 10 -0.22 10.48 23.44
C ARG A 10 -0.74 9.79 22.18
N GLY A 11 0.06 9.72 21.13
CA GLY A 11 -0.31 9.02 19.90
C GLY A 11 -0.59 7.53 20.11
N LEU A 12 0.25 6.86 20.91
CA LEU A 12 0.11 5.45 21.26
C LEU A 12 -1.03 5.23 22.26
N MET A 13 -1.09 6.04 23.32
CA MET A 13 -2.15 5.93 24.35
C MET A 13 -3.54 6.20 23.78
N THR A 14 -3.67 7.10 22.83
CA THR A 14 -4.94 7.42 22.16
C THR A 14 -5.21 6.54 20.95
N LYS A 15 -4.38 5.52 20.70
CA LYS A 15 -4.45 4.61 19.54
C LYS A 15 -4.46 5.33 18.19
N ARG A 16 -3.86 6.51 18.10
CA ARG A 16 -3.64 7.21 16.83
C ARG A 16 -2.49 6.61 16.04
N MET A 17 -1.58 5.92 16.71
CA MET A 17 -0.43 5.25 16.13
C MET A 17 -0.28 3.85 16.73
N PRO A 18 -0.03 2.83 15.92
CA PRO A 18 -0.12 2.84 14.45
C PRO A 18 -1.54 3.21 13.99
N PRO A 19 -1.68 3.90 12.82
CA PRO A 19 -2.99 4.30 12.34
C PRO A 19 -3.82 3.08 11.97
N GLY A 20 -5.03 3.03 12.48
CA GLY A 20 -6.00 1.96 12.25
C GLY A 20 -7.24 2.19 13.08
N GLN A 21 -8.39 1.80 12.58
CA GLN A 21 -9.67 1.90 13.27
C GLN A 21 -10.22 0.50 13.61
N ILE A 22 -9.30 -0.45 13.82
CA ILE A 22 -9.65 -1.81 14.19
C ILE A 22 -9.87 -1.85 15.70
N ASP A 23 -10.99 -2.41 16.14
CA ASP A 23 -11.23 -2.72 17.53
C ASP A 23 -10.79 -4.17 17.78
N ALA A 24 -9.72 -4.33 18.58
CA ALA A 24 -9.16 -5.64 18.91
C ALA A 24 -10.15 -6.58 19.67
N HIS A 25 -11.28 -6.06 20.12
CA HIS A 25 -12.34 -6.85 20.78
C HIS A 25 -13.41 -7.34 19.80
N VAL A 26 -13.33 -6.96 18.53
CA VAL A 26 -14.32 -7.28 17.50
C VAL A 26 -13.65 -8.03 16.34
N GLY A 27 -13.61 -9.35 16.43
CA GLY A 27 -13.09 -10.24 15.40
C GLY A 27 -11.56 -10.30 15.31
N ASP A 28 -11.09 -11.18 14.45
CA ASP A 28 -9.67 -11.37 14.14
C ASP A 28 -9.40 -10.82 12.72
N PHE A 29 -8.36 -10.05 12.59
CA PHE A 29 -7.99 -9.43 11.32
C PHE A 29 -6.66 -9.99 10.80
N VAL A 30 -6.62 -10.33 9.52
CA VAL A 30 -5.38 -10.70 8.84
C VAL A 30 -4.49 -9.46 8.73
N ASN A 31 -3.21 -9.59 9.06
CA ASN A 31 -2.25 -8.50 9.11
C ASN A 31 -2.59 -7.39 10.12
N ASP A 32 -3.14 -7.75 11.26
CA ASP A 32 -3.31 -6.82 12.37
C ASP A 32 -1.96 -6.18 12.70
N ARG A 33 -1.95 -4.85 12.75
CA ARG A 33 -0.79 -4.02 13.07
C ARG A 33 -0.93 -3.29 14.40
N LEU A 34 -1.95 -3.64 15.17
CA LEU A 34 -2.13 -3.08 16.50
C LEU A 34 -0.97 -3.54 17.38
N LEU A 35 -0.51 -2.64 18.21
CA LEU A 35 0.41 -2.97 19.28
C LEU A 35 -0.40 -3.44 20.50
N ASP A 36 0.06 -4.51 21.12
CA ASP A 36 -0.49 -4.92 22.40
C ASP A 36 -0.15 -3.90 23.50
N ASP A 37 -0.85 -4.00 24.62
CA ASP A 37 -0.69 -3.05 25.71
C ASP A 37 0.71 -3.10 26.36
N GLU A 38 1.40 -4.23 26.27
CA GLU A 38 2.76 -4.36 26.79
C GLU A 38 3.76 -3.62 25.88
N ALA A 39 3.68 -3.81 24.57
CA ALA A 39 4.49 -3.10 23.59
C ALA A 39 4.27 -1.57 23.71
N VAL A 40 3.03 -1.13 23.85
CA VAL A 40 2.71 0.29 24.07
C VAL A 40 3.37 0.82 25.33
N ARG A 41 3.25 0.12 26.49
CA ARG A 41 3.89 0.52 27.74
C ARG A 41 5.41 0.58 27.61
N ASN A 42 6.02 -0.40 26.97
CA ASN A 42 7.48 -0.47 26.80
C ASN A 42 7.98 0.69 25.93
N ILE A 43 7.32 1.00 24.84
CA ILE A 43 7.70 2.12 23.96
C ILE A 43 7.57 3.46 24.73
N ILE A 44 6.50 3.64 25.49
CA ILE A 44 6.30 4.87 26.28
C ILE A 44 7.38 5.00 27.34
N ALA A 45 7.63 3.94 28.12
CA ALA A 45 8.66 3.95 29.16
C ALA A 45 10.05 4.21 28.58
N TRP A 46 10.40 3.61 27.46
CA TRP A 46 11.65 3.87 26.77
C TRP A 46 11.76 5.33 26.30
N ALA A 47 10.69 5.88 25.71
CA ALA A 47 10.67 7.28 25.28
C ALA A 47 10.78 8.26 26.44
N ASP A 48 10.10 7.99 27.57
CA ASP A 48 10.15 8.83 28.78
C ASP A 48 11.53 8.76 29.46
N ALA A 49 12.20 7.63 29.39
CA ALA A 49 13.58 7.46 29.85
C ALA A 49 14.63 8.13 28.95
N GLY A 50 14.20 8.83 27.91
CA GLY A 50 15.11 9.57 27.00
C GLY A 50 15.49 8.83 25.73
N ALA A 51 14.82 7.71 25.45
CA ALA A 51 15.01 6.91 24.23
C ALA A 51 16.47 6.46 24.02
N ALA A 52 17.13 6.08 25.10
CA ALA A 52 18.51 5.63 25.07
C ALA A 52 18.64 4.33 24.25
N LYS A 53 19.76 4.20 23.54
CA LYS A 53 20.14 2.92 22.94
C LYS A 53 20.52 1.96 24.07
N ASP A 54 19.88 0.80 24.11
CA ASP A 54 20.25 -0.29 25.01
C ASP A 54 21.14 -1.30 24.28
N GLY A 55 22.28 -1.59 24.86
CA GLY A 55 23.24 -2.56 24.32
C GLY A 55 24.12 -2.03 23.17
N ASP A 56 25.17 -2.80 22.89
CA ASP A 56 26.20 -2.45 21.90
C ASP A 56 25.92 -3.06 20.53
N THR A 57 25.00 -4.01 20.45
CA THR A 57 24.63 -4.67 19.20
C THR A 57 23.38 -4.03 18.59
N ASP A 58 23.36 -3.94 17.26
CA ASP A 58 22.16 -3.56 16.52
C ASP A 58 21.39 -4.83 16.12
N PRO A 59 20.23 -5.11 16.75
CA PRO A 59 19.45 -6.31 16.41
C PRO A 59 18.94 -6.29 14.97
N LEU A 60 18.91 -5.13 14.31
CA LEU A 60 18.52 -5.03 12.90
C LEU A 60 19.66 -5.40 11.95
N ALA A 61 20.92 -5.42 12.39
CA ALA A 61 22.06 -5.78 11.55
C ALA A 61 22.05 -7.23 11.09
N GLU A 62 21.37 -8.11 11.83
CA GLU A 62 21.25 -9.54 11.52
C GLU A 62 20.03 -9.85 10.63
N LEU A 63 19.18 -8.87 10.36
CA LEU A 63 18.02 -9.07 9.51
C LEU A 63 18.44 -9.26 8.06
N THR A 64 17.94 -10.36 7.48
CA THR A 64 18.07 -10.60 6.04
C THR A 64 16.85 -10.00 5.32
N TRP A 65 17.09 -9.03 4.47
CA TRP A 65 16.06 -8.43 3.67
C TRP A 65 15.82 -9.23 2.40
N PRO A 66 14.56 -9.38 1.93
CA PRO A 66 14.27 -10.00 0.66
C PRO A 66 15.03 -9.31 -0.48
N THR A 67 15.70 -10.08 -1.32
CA THR A 67 16.41 -9.57 -2.50
C THR A 67 15.50 -9.41 -3.72
N SER A 68 14.41 -10.16 -3.78
CA SER A 68 13.41 -10.03 -4.82
C SER A 68 12.57 -8.77 -4.61
N LYS A 69 12.30 -8.05 -5.70
CA LYS A 69 11.33 -6.95 -5.71
C LYS A 69 9.88 -7.44 -5.63
N TRP A 70 9.64 -8.73 -5.87
CA TRP A 70 8.34 -9.37 -5.87
C TRP A 70 8.08 -10.07 -4.54
N ALA A 71 7.14 -9.56 -3.76
CA ALA A 71 6.85 -10.09 -2.42
C ALA A 71 6.08 -11.42 -2.47
N ASN A 72 5.30 -11.64 -3.53
CA ASN A 72 4.43 -12.81 -3.70
C ASN A 72 5.01 -13.83 -4.71
N GLY A 73 6.30 -13.77 -5.02
CA GLY A 73 6.95 -14.57 -6.06
C GLY A 73 6.93 -13.90 -7.42
N GLU A 74 7.54 -14.54 -8.42
CA GLU A 74 7.60 -13.99 -9.78
C GLU A 74 6.18 -13.87 -10.37
N PRO A 75 5.84 -12.72 -10.97
CA PRO A 75 4.52 -12.50 -11.55
C PRO A 75 4.37 -13.19 -12.91
N ASP A 76 3.15 -13.62 -13.23
CA ASP A 76 2.81 -14.16 -14.55
C ASP A 76 2.72 -13.07 -15.63
N LEU A 77 2.43 -11.83 -15.22
CA LEU A 77 2.31 -10.68 -16.12
C LEU A 77 2.89 -9.43 -15.46
N ILE A 78 3.68 -8.70 -16.21
CA ILE A 78 4.22 -7.39 -15.83
C ILE A 78 3.68 -6.34 -16.80
N LEU A 79 3.07 -5.30 -16.26
CA LEU A 79 2.64 -4.13 -17.01
C LEU A 79 3.59 -2.98 -16.72
N ASP A 80 4.30 -2.51 -17.73
CA ASP A 80 5.18 -1.37 -17.61
C ASP A 80 4.40 -0.07 -17.76
N ILE A 81 4.41 0.75 -16.72
CA ILE A 81 3.80 2.07 -16.73
C ILE A 81 4.84 3.08 -17.20
N PRO A 82 4.53 3.90 -18.23
CA PRO A 82 5.48 4.89 -18.75
C PRO A 82 6.00 5.83 -17.67
N ALA A 83 7.31 6.05 -17.67
CA ALA A 83 7.94 6.98 -16.74
C ALA A 83 7.50 8.42 -17.01
N THR A 84 7.25 9.16 -15.94
CA THR A 84 6.88 10.57 -15.99
C THR A 84 7.79 11.38 -15.08
N THR A 85 8.18 12.56 -15.52
CA THR A 85 9.00 13.47 -14.72
C THR A 85 8.12 14.23 -13.73
N VAL A 86 8.45 14.13 -12.45
CA VAL A 86 7.82 14.91 -11.39
C VAL A 86 8.66 16.18 -11.15
N PRO A 87 8.06 17.38 -11.19
CA PRO A 87 8.79 18.61 -10.89
C PRO A 87 9.35 18.64 -9.48
N ALA A 88 10.54 19.18 -9.30
CA ALA A 88 11.19 19.30 -8.00
C ALA A 88 10.49 20.28 -7.03
N THR A 89 9.66 21.15 -7.55
CA THR A 89 8.95 22.20 -6.80
C THR A 89 7.52 22.33 -7.28
N GLY A 90 6.64 22.81 -6.42
CA GLY A 90 5.21 22.99 -6.70
C GLY A 90 4.33 22.04 -5.89
N SER A 91 3.05 22.02 -6.22
CA SER A 91 2.09 21.06 -5.67
C SER A 91 2.21 19.72 -6.40
N GLY A 92 1.72 18.63 -5.76
CA GLY A 92 1.73 17.29 -6.34
C GLY A 92 1.11 17.26 -7.75
N VAL A 93 1.61 16.35 -8.57
CA VAL A 93 1.15 16.12 -9.94
C VAL A 93 0.27 14.87 -9.95
N PHE A 94 -0.92 14.98 -10.53
CA PHE A 94 -1.78 13.84 -10.84
C PHE A 94 -1.51 13.40 -12.28
N ILE A 95 -1.14 12.13 -12.43
CA ILE A 95 -0.83 11.52 -13.71
C ILE A 95 -1.83 10.41 -13.95
N ASN A 96 -2.56 10.50 -15.05
CA ASN A 96 -3.44 9.43 -15.50
C ASN A 96 -2.78 8.74 -16.69
N THR A 97 -2.58 7.44 -16.57
CA THR A 97 -2.01 6.60 -17.62
C THR A 97 -2.89 5.39 -17.82
N GLU A 98 -3.16 5.05 -19.05
CA GLU A 98 -3.88 3.85 -19.43
C GLU A 98 -2.89 2.82 -19.98
N VAL A 99 -3.02 1.57 -19.53
CA VAL A 99 -2.20 0.45 -19.99
C VAL A 99 -3.10 -0.71 -20.34
N THR A 100 -3.08 -1.10 -21.61
CA THR A 100 -3.88 -2.24 -22.08
C THR A 100 -3.29 -3.55 -21.56
N ILE A 101 -4.13 -4.39 -20.99
CA ILE A 101 -3.76 -5.73 -20.56
C ILE A 101 -3.78 -6.67 -21.77
N VAL A 102 -2.59 -7.06 -22.22
CA VAL A 102 -2.45 -7.96 -23.38
C VAL A 102 -2.47 -9.41 -22.88
N MET A 103 -3.60 -10.06 -23.05
CA MET A 103 -3.81 -11.48 -22.76
C MET A 103 -4.65 -12.09 -23.89
N ASP A 104 -4.42 -13.37 -24.18
CA ASP A 104 -5.16 -14.11 -25.22
C ASP A 104 -6.54 -14.57 -24.76
N GLU A 105 -6.77 -14.64 -23.45
CA GLU A 105 -7.98 -15.13 -22.82
C GLU A 105 -8.26 -14.43 -21.49
N ASP A 106 -9.49 -14.51 -21.02
CA ASP A 106 -9.88 -14.04 -19.68
C ASP A 106 -9.17 -14.86 -18.59
N ARG A 107 -8.70 -14.20 -17.54
CA ARG A 107 -7.97 -14.84 -16.45
C ARG A 107 -8.45 -14.39 -15.09
N TRP A 108 -8.18 -15.22 -14.10
CA TRP A 108 -8.46 -14.91 -12.70
C TRP A 108 -7.21 -14.33 -12.04
N LEU A 109 -7.31 -13.09 -11.61
CA LEU A 109 -6.27 -12.37 -10.91
C LEU A 109 -6.25 -12.77 -9.43
N ARG A 110 -5.18 -13.41 -9.01
CA ARG A 110 -4.98 -13.79 -7.61
C ARG A 110 -4.35 -12.69 -6.78
N GLY A 111 -3.48 -11.89 -7.35
CA GLY A 111 -2.79 -10.84 -6.62
C GLY A 111 -2.15 -9.82 -7.54
N THR A 112 -1.82 -8.69 -6.97
CA THR A 112 -1.17 -7.56 -7.64
C THR A 112 -0.09 -6.96 -6.78
N GLN A 113 0.89 -6.38 -7.44
CA GLN A 113 1.91 -5.59 -6.78
C GLN A 113 2.33 -4.43 -7.68
N ILE A 114 2.40 -3.23 -7.12
CA ILE A 114 2.99 -2.07 -7.78
C ILE A 114 4.41 -1.91 -7.27
N VAL A 115 5.36 -1.84 -8.21
CA VAL A 115 6.76 -1.54 -7.93
C VAL A 115 7.05 -0.12 -8.41
N ALA A 116 7.20 0.80 -7.47
CA ALA A 116 7.52 2.18 -7.79
C ALA A 116 8.95 2.27 -8.37
N GLY A 117 9.11 2.97 -9.49
CA GLY A 117 10.42 3.28 -10.05
C GLY A 117 11.24 4.19 -9.13
N ASP A 118 10.59 5.22 -8.58
CA ASP A 118 11.14 6.08 -7.53
C ASP A 118 10.14 6.20 -6.37
N ARG A 119 10.46 5.55 -5.24
CA ARG A 119 9.63 5.54 -4.05
C ARG A 119 9.57 6.90 -3.33
N SER A 120 10.51 7.79 -3.59
CA SER A 120 10.51 9.13 -3.00
C SER A 120 9.55 10.08 -3.72
N ALA A 121 9.24 9.80 -4.97
CA ALA A 121 8.38 10.62 -5.82
C ALA A 121 6.92 10.12 -5.88
N LEU A 122 6.70 8.81 -5.73
CA LEU A 122 5.36 8.23 -5.81
C LEU A 122 4.65 8.26 -4.46
N HIS A 123 3.60 9.09 -4.35
CA HIS A 123 2.79 9.17 -3.13
C HIS A 123 1.77 8.04 -3.05
N HIS A 124 0.91 7.89 -4.06
CA HIS A 124 -0.01 6.76 -4.15
C HIS A 124 -0.50 6.56 -5.59
N THR A 125 -1.04 5.38 -5.85
CA THR A 125 -1.81 5.10 -7.06
C THR A 125 -3.13 4.44 -6.71
N VAL A 126 -4.12 4.62 -7.59
CA VAL A 126 -5.35 3.83 -7.63
C VAL A 126 -5.48 3.31 -9.03
N THR A 127 -5.65 2.03 -9.19
CA THR A 127 -5.66 1.35 -10.49
C THR A 127 -7.03 0.71 -10.72
N PRO A 128 -7.97 1.43 -11.29
CA PRO A 128 -9.26 0.86 -11.71
C PRO A 128 -9.04 -0.03 -12.93
N LEU A 129 -9.95 -0.97 -13.13
CA LEU A 129 -9.98 -1.86 -14.27
C LEU A 129 -11.19 -1.52 -15.14
N ASP A 130 -10.98 -1.24 -16.40
CA ASP A 130 -12.04 -1.09 -17.39
C ASP A 130 -12.06 -2.31 -18.30
N PHE A 131 -13.18 -3.02 -18.36
CA PHE A 131 -13.40 -4.10 -19.30
C PHE A 131 -13.52 -3.57 -20.74
N PRO A 132 -13.26 -4.37 -21.77
CA PRO A 132 -13.29 -3.93 -23.17
C PRO A 132 -14.56 -3.16 -23.54
N GLU A 133 -15.72 -3.58 -23.05
CA GLU A 133 -17.00 -2.94 -23.26
C GLU A 133 -17.19 -1.59 -22.54
N GLU A 134 -16.32 -1.26 -21.61
CA GLU A 134 -16.38 -0.04 -20.81
C GLU A 134 -15.39 1.04 -21.25
N ILE A 135 -14.42 0.65 -22.12
CA ILE A 135 -13.38 1.55 -22.60
C ILE A 135 -14.03 2.72 -23.37
N GLY A 136 -13.61 3.93 -23.05
CA GLY A 136 -14.14 5.13 -23.67
C GLY A 136 -15.48 5.63 -23.10
N THR A 137 -16.12 4.88 -22.19
CA THR A 137 -17.35 5.30 -21.52
C THR A 137 -17.10 6.10 -20.25
N ARG A 138 -15.85 6.23 -19.82
CA ARG A 138 -15.44 6.94 -18.63
C ARG A 138 -15.76 8.42 -18.71
N ARG A 139 -16.60 8.91 -17.84
CA ARG A 139 -16.72 10.34 -17.55
C ARG A 139 -15.71 10.68 -16.43
N GLY A 140 -14.66 11.39 -16.79
CA GLY A 140 -13.58 11.76 -15.88
C GLY A 140 -14.06 12.55 -14.68
N GLY A 141 -13.69 12.10 -13.47
CA GLY A 141 -13.67 12.89 -12.25
C GLY A 141 -12.24 13.13 -11.83
N LEU A 142 -11.99 14.25 -11.15
CA LEU A 142 -10.65 14.72 -10.73
C LEU A 142 -9.87 13.70 -9.86
N LEU A 143 -10.53 12.69 -9.31
CA LEU A 143 -9.95 11.66 -8.46
C LEU A 143 -10.22 10.23 -8.99
N GLY A 144 -10.46 10.08 -10.30
CA GLY A 144 -10.79 8.76 -10.86
C GLY A 144 -12.13 8.20 -10.37
N GLY A 145 -12.82 8.90 -9.50
CA GLY A 145 -14.16 8.60 -9.08
C GLY A 145 -15.14 9.02 -10.17
N SER A 146 -15.35 8.19 -11.18
CA SER A 146 -16.64 8.25 -11.87
C SER A 146 -17.68 7.93 -10.80
N GLY A 147 -18.77 8.66 -10.77
CA GLY A 147 -19.85 8.43 -9.82
C GLY A 147 -20.56 7.06 -9.98
N ASN A 148 -19.90 6.10 -10.56
CA ASN A 148 -20.28 4.70 -10.63
C ASN A 148 -19.30 3.94 -9.73
N SER A 149 -19.72 3.71 -8.49
CA SER A 149 -18.99 2.97 -7.47
C SER A 149 -18.79 1.46 -7.79
N ASP A 150 -19.20 1.04 -8.98
CA ASP A 150 -19.25 -0.38 -9.35
C ASP A 150 -17.97 -0.86 -10.05
N LYS A 151 -17.03 0.05 -10.36
CA LYS A 151 -15.76 -0.33 -10.98
C LYS A 151 -14.76 -0.74 -9.90
N ALA A 152 -14.36 -1.98 -9.94
CA ALA A 152 -13.39 -2.53 -9.03
C ALA A 152 -12.00 -1.90 -9.27
N SER A 153 -11.38 -1.39 -8.22
CA SER A 153 -9.94 -1.16 -8.24
C SER A 153 -9.24 -2.50 -8.13
N ILE A 154 -8.35 -2.82 -9.06
CA ILE A 154 -7.58 -4.06 -9.00
C ILE A 154 -6.41 -3.97 -8.05
N THR A 155 -5.91 -2.77 -7.79
CA THR A 155 -4.84 -2.53 -6.84
C THR A 155 -4.75 -1.05 -6.48
N ALA A 156 -4.12 -0.79 -5.34
CA ALA A 156 -3.69 0.54 -4.94
C ALA A 156 -2.27 0.45 -4.36
N TYR A 157 -1.53 1.51 -4.47
CA TYR A 157 -0.23 1.63 -3.85
C TYR A 157 -0.21 2.80 -2.88
N VAL A 158 0.31 2.54 -1.69
CA VAL A 158 0.74 3.56 -0.73
C VAL A 158 2.11 3.17 -0.19
N PRO A 159 3.00 4.11 0.16
CA PRO A 159 4.29 3.81 0.76
C PRO A 159 4.12 2.97 2.03
N GLY A 160 4.82 1.84 2.10
CA GLY A 160 4.74 0.90 3.21
C GLY A 160 3.53 -0.05 3.19
N GLY A 161 2.69 0.04 2.16
CA GLY A 161 1.63 -0.96 1.93
C GLY A 161 2.18 -2.32 1.54
N THR A 162 1.42 -3.37 1.82
CA THR A 162 1.71 -4.74 1.36
C THR A 162 1.03 -5.00 0.02
N PRO A 163 1.64 -5.79 -0.86
CA PRO A 163 0.98 -6.24 -2.08
C PRO A 163 -0.29 -7.04 -1.79
N ASP A 164 -1.28 -6.88 -2.66
CA ASP A 164 -2.53 -7.63 -2.57
C ASP A 164 -2.31 -9.08 -3.01
N LEU A 165 -2.81 -10.02 -2.20
CA LEU A 165 -2.82 -11.44 -2.53
C LEU A 165 -4.07 -12.10 -1.96
N ASN A 166 -4.92 -12.60 -2.83
CA ASN A 166 -6.11 -13.34 -2.44
C ASN A 166 -5.76 -14.75 -1.93
N PRO A 167 -6.56 -15.30 -1.03
CA PRO A 167 -6.44 -16.69 -0.60
C PRO A 167 -6.50 -17.67 -1.79
N PRO A 168 -5.97 -18.89 -1.63
CA PRO A 168 -6.11 -19.93 -2.64
C PRO A 168 -7.59 -20.16 -3.04
N GLY A 169 -7.84 -20.24 -4.34
CA GLY A 169 -9.20 -20.43 -4.88
C GLY A 169 -10.04 -19.15 -4.99
N VAL A 170 -9.50 -17.99 -4.63
CA VAL A 170 -10.16 -16.68 -4.76
C VAL A 170 -9.40 -15.83 -5.76
N GLY A 171 -10.12 -15.15 -6.65
CA GLY A 171 -9.55 -14.22 -7.62
C GLY A 171 -10.59 -13.28 -8.21
N GLY A 172 -10.14 -12.16 -8.76
CA GLY A 172 -10.94 -11.24 -9.55
C GLY A 172 -10.84 -11.59 -11.04
N LEU A 173 -11.96 -11.54 -11.77
CA LEU A 173 -11.93 -11.73 -13.22
C LEU A 173 -11.25 -10.53 -13.90
N VAL A 174 -10.32 -10.81 -14.80
CA VAL A 174 -9.72 -9.83 -15.72
C VAL A 174 -9.98 -10.34 -17.13
N LYS A 175 -10.70 -9.55 -17.94
CA LYS A 175 -10.99 -9.90 -19.32
C LYS A 175 -9.81 -9.55 -20.23
N ALA A 176 -9.61 -10.34 -21.27
CA ALA A 176 -8.66 -10.03 -22.32
C ALA A 176 -8.99 -8.66 -22.95
N GLY A 177 -7.98 -7.80 -23.14
CA GLY A 177 -8.16 -6.45 -23.69
C GLY A 177 -8.67 -5.40 -22.68
N SER A 178 -8.74 -5.72 -21.39
CA SER A 178 -9.03 -4.71 -20.35
C SER A 178 -7.93 -3.65 -20.26
N VAL A 179 -8.27 -2.48 -19.72
CA VAL A 179 -7.37 -1.33 -19.51
C VAL A 179 -7.38 -0.88 -18.07
#